data_51f52cd64f0c61cad0f134febeb8d00b
#
_entry.id   51f52cd64f0c61cad0f134febeb8d00b
#
_cell.length_a   1.000
_cell.length_b   1.000
_cell.length_c   1.000
_cell.angle_alpha   90.00
_cell.angle_beta   90.00
_cell.angle_gamma   90.00
#
_symmetry.space_group_name_H-M   'P 1'
#
loop_
_entity.id
_entity.type
_entity.pdbx_description
1 polymer ?
#
loop_
_entity_poly.entity_id
_entity_poly.type
_entity_poly.pdbx_seq_one_letter_code
_entity_poly.pdbx_strand_id
1 'polypeptide(L)'
;DPLQQLRMAVEAVFNSWNTERARTYRRLNGIPHEWGTAVTIQSMVFGNMGDTSATGVAFTRNPATGEKKFYGEYMINAQGEDVVAGIRTPHSIEKLEQDMPEVYQDLVKVYQKLENHYKDMQDLEFTIENQKLFLLQTRSGKRTTASAIKVAIDMVNEGLISKREALM
;
A
#
# COMPACT_ATOMS: atom_id res chain seq x y z
N ASP A 1 20.62 -23.94 2.59
CA ASP A 1 19.55 -24.65 1.90
C ASP A 1 18.27 -23.80 1.91
N PRO A 2 17.70 -23.44 0.74
CA PRO A 2 16.49 -22.62 0.65
C PRO A 2 15.29 -23.21 1.37
N LEU A 3 15.11 -24.52 1.33
CA LEU A 3 13.99 -25.19 2.04
C LEU A 3 14.13 -25.10 3.56
N GLN A 4 15.35 -25.16 4.06
CA GLN A 4 15.61 -24.96 5.49
C GLN A 4 15.32 -23.53 5.90
N GLN A 5 15.73 -22.54 5.10
CA GLN A 5 15.43 -21.12 5.35
C GLN A 5 13.92 -20.87 5.34
N LEU A 6 13.19 -21.41 4.37
CA LEU A 6 11.74 -21.32 4.31
C LEU A 6 11.09 -21.90 5.56
N ARG A 7 11.49 -23.10 5.99
CA ARG A 7 10.98 -23.74 7.22
C ARG A 7 11.21 -22.85 8.44
N MET A 8 12.43 -22.33 8.61
CA MET A 8 12.76 -21.45 9.73
C MET A 8 11.93 -20.16 9.70
N ALA A 9 11.68 -19.57 8.53
CA ALA A 9 10.86 -18.39 8.38
C ALA A 9 9.38 -18.67 8.77
N VAL A 10 8.83 -19.79 8.31
CA VAL A 10 7.47 -20.24 8.66
C VAL A 10 7.35 -20.45 10.17
N GLU A 11 8.30 -21.16 10.78
CA GLU A 11 8.33 -21.38 12.25
C GLU A 11 8.42 -20.05 13.02
N ALA A 12 9.22 -19.09 12.54
CA ALA A 12 9.32 -17.78 13.15
C ALA A 12 7.98 -17.02 13.13
N VAL A 13 7.22 -17.09 12.04
CA VAL A 13 5.88 -16.48 11.96
C VAL A 13 4.91 -17.14 12.96
N PHE A 14 4.85 -18.46 13.02
CA PHE A 14 3.99 -19.15 14.00
C PHE A 14 4.40 -18.83 15.44
N ASN A 15 5.69 -18.81 15.75
CA ASN A 15 6.19 -18.48 17.07
C ASN A 15 5.90 -17.01 17.46
N SER A 16 5.85 -16.11 16.50
CA SER A 16 5.55 -14.69 16.74
C SER A 16 4.19 -14.47 17.41
N TRP A 17 3.21 -15.36 17.18
CA TRP A 17 1.89 -15.32 17.82
C TRP A 17 1.97 -15.38 19.34
N ASN A 18 2.98 -16.04 19.89
CA ASN A 18 3.16 -16.27 21.32
C ASN A 18 4.09 -15.26 22.00
N THR A 19 4.58 -14.25 21.28
CA THR A 19 5.39 -13.17 21.87
C THR A 19 4.54 -12.31 22.81
N GLU A 20 5.20 -11.70 23.81
CA GLU A 20 4.53 -10.81 24.79
C GLU A 20 3.83 -9.64 24.09
N ARG A 21 4.46 -9.07 23.06
CA ARG A 21 3.88 -7.99 22.24
C ARG A 21 2.58 -8.45 21.57
N ALA A 22 2.56 -9.62 20.95
CA ALA A 22 1.39 -10.14 20.26
C ALA A 22 0.25 -10.49 21.25
N ARG A 23 0.59 -11.05 22.41
CA ARG A 23 -0.39 -11.33 23.48
C ARG A 23 -1.02 -10.05 24.02
N THR A 24 -0.21 -9.01 24.26
CA THR A 24 -0.70 -7.70 24.73
C THR A 24 -1.60 -7.05 23.68
N TYR A 25 -1.21 -7.07 22.40
CA TYR A 25 -2.02 -6.55 21.31
C TYR A 25 -3.39 -7.24 21.23
N ARG A 26 -3.42 -8.56 21.25
CA ARG A 26 -4.69 -9.32 21.24
C ARG A 26 -5.59 -8.97 22.41
N ARG A 27 -5.04 -8.91 23.62
CA ARG A 27 -5.80 -8.54 24.82
C ARG A 27 -6.43 -7.15 24.71
N LEU A 28 -5.69 -6.16 24.18
CA LEU A 28 -6.19 -4.80 24.01
C LEU A 28 -7.25 -4.67 22.91
N ASN A 29 -7.20 -5.55 21.90
CA ASN A 29 -8.13 -5.51 20.76
C ASN A 29 -9.21 -6.59 20.81
N GLY A 30 -9.35 -7.32 21.93
CA GLY A 30 -10.40 -8.35 22.09
C GLY A 30 -10.25 -9.54 21.13
N ILE A 31 -9.03 -9.86 20.69
CA ILE A 31 -8.76 -10.97 19.76
C ILE A 31 -8.54 -12.26 20.54
N PRO A 32 -9.32 -13.33 20.26
CA PRO A 32 -9.19 -14.61 20.93
C PRO A 32 -7.79 -15.23 20.73
N HIS A 33 -7.23 -15.78 21.80
CA HIS A 33 -5.89 -16.39 21.76
C HIS A 33 -5.84 -17.68 20.95
N GLU A 34 -6.96 -18.40 20.89
CA GLU A 34 -7.13 -19.68 20.21
C GLU A 34 -7.20 -19.57 18.68
N TRP A 35 -7.36 -18.39 18.11
CA TRP A 35 -7.43 -18.24 16.65
C TRP A 35 -6.14 -18.63 15.93
N GLY A 36 -4.99 -18.40 16.55
CA GLY A 36 -3.71 -18.64 15.91
C GLY A 36 -3.38 -17.61 14.81
N THR A 37 -2.38 -17.95 14.01
CA THR A 37 -1.96 -17.14 12.86
C THR A 37 -1.75 -18.01 11.62
N ALA A 38 -1.62 -17.38 10.46
CA ALA A 38 -1.35 -18.05 9.19
C ALA A 38 -0.08 -17.49 8.54
N VAL A 39 0.47 -18.24 7.60
CA VAL A 39 1.64 -17.86 6.80
C VAL A 39 1.26 -17.86 5.34
N THR A 40 1.54 -16.77 4.64
CA THR A 40 1.45 -16.69 3.18
C THR A 40 2.85 -16.80 2.60
N ILE A 41 3.04 -17.73 1.65
CA ILE A 41 4.26 -17.88 0.88
C ILE A 41 3.97 -17.38 -0.53
N GLN A 42 4.69 -16.33 -0.96
CA GLN A 42 4.52 -15.76 -2.29
C GLN A 42 5.86 -15.44 -2.93
N SER A 43 5.88 -15.42 -4.26
CA SER A 43 7.06 -14.97 -5.00
C SER A 43 7.37 -13.51 -4.69
N MET A 44 8.65 -13.21 -4.51
CA MET A 44 9.12 -11.84 -4.44
C MET A 44 9.15 -11.20 -5.82
N VAL A 45 8.93 -9.89 -5.84
CA VAL A 45 9.17 -9.01 -7.00
C VAL A 45 10.21 -7.98 -6.62
N PHE A 46 11.06 -7.60 -7.58
CA PHE A 46 12.26 -6.81 -7.31
C PHE A 46 12.22 -5.48 -8.04
N GLY A 47 12.12 -4.39 -7.30
CA GLY A 47 12.21 -3.03 -7.82
C GLY A 47 13.63 -2.55 -8.12
N ASN A 48 14.64 -3.36 -7.79
CA ASN A 48 16.06 -3.08 -7.96
C ASN A 48 16.74 -3.89 -9.09
N MET A 49 16.00 -4.16 -10.17
CA MET A 49 16.49 -4.89 -11.36
C MET A 49 16.95 -3.94 -12.48
N GLY A 50 17.48 -2.76 -12.13
CA GLY A 50 17.93 -1.74 -13.07
C GLY A 50 16.89 -0.65 -13.34
N ASP A 51 17.16 0.16 -14.39
CA ASP A 51 16.41 1.39 -14.68
C ASP A 51 14.96 1.16 -15.17
N THR A 52 14.60 -0.07 -15.49
CA THR A 52 13.23 -0.49 -15.86
C THR A 52 12.43 -1.02 -14.68
N SER A 53 12.99 -0.92 -13.48
CA SER A 53 12.40 -1.41 -12.24
C SER A 53 12.36 -0.29 -11.20
N ALA A 54 11.35 -0.32 -10.34
CA ALA A 54 11.12 0.70 -9.32
C ALA A 54 10.28 0.15 -8.17
N THR A 55 10.24 0.87 -7.08
CA THR A 55 9.27 0.65 -6.00
C THR A 55 8.65 1.97 -5.60
N GLY A 56 7.43 1.96 -5.05
CA GLY A 56 6.80 3.20 -4.65
C GLY A 56 5.58 3.01 -3.76
N VAL A 57 5.12 4.14 -3.26
CA VAL A 57 3.90 4.28 -2.46
C VAL A 57 3.04 5.38 -3.06
N ALA A 58 1.74 5.20 -3.05
CA ALA A 58 0.83 6.18 -3.60
C ALA A 58 -0.52 6.20 -2.87
N PHE A 59 -1.22 7.31 -3.00
CA PHE A 59 -2.57 7.51 -2.51
C PHE A 59 -3.50 7.87 -3.67
N THR A 60 -4.72 7.37 -3.63
CA THR A 60 -5.72 7.69 -4.66
C THR A 60 -6.16 9.16 -4.63
N ARG A 61 -5.98 9.83 -3.49
CA ARG A 61 -6.18 11.28 -3.27
C ARG A 61 -5.07 11.83 -2.40
N ASN A 62 -4.84 13.13 -2.44
CA ASN A 62 -3.84 13.76 -1.57
C ASN A 62 -4.22 13.60 -0.09
N PRO A 63 -3.42 12.91 0.74
CA PRO A 63 -3.76 12.61 2.14
C PRO A 63 -3.75 13.85 3.04
N ALA A 64 -3.07 14.91 2.65
CA ALA A 64 -3.01 16.16 3.41
C ALA A 64 -4.20 17.09 3.10
N THR A 65 -4.58 17.22 1.82
CA THR A 65 -5.58 18.19 1.35
C THR A 65 -6.93 17.58 0.99
N GLY A 66 -6.99 16.27 0.71
CA GLY A 66 -8.19 15.58 0.20
C GLY A 66 -8.46 15.81 -1.29
N GLU A 67 -7.58 16.53 -1.99
CA GLU A 67 -7.73 16.78 -3.42
C GLU A 67 -7.73 15.47 -4.21
N LYS A 68 -8.66 15.34 -5.17
CA LYS A 68 -8.75 14.18 -6.07
C LYS A 68 -7.62 14.22 -7.10
N LYS A 69 -6.42 13.97 -6.61
CA LYS A 69 -5.21 13.91 -7.40
C LYS A 69 -4.40 12.72 -6.94
N PHE A 70 -4.00 11.88 -7.89
CA PHE A 70 -3.11 10.77 -7.60
C PHE A 70 -1.81 11.32 -7.02
N TYR A 71 -1.49 10.90 -5.81
CA TYR A 71 -0.39 11.44 -5.01
C TYR A 71 0.52 10.31 -4.55
N GLY A 72 1.83 10.48 -4.67
CA GLY A 72 2.75 9.44 -4.25
C GLY A 72 4.18 9.69 -4.68
N GLU A 73 5.01 8.73 -4.36
CA GLU A 73 6.44 8.76 -4.61
C GLU A 73 6.91 7.40 -5.09
N TYR A 74 7.92 7.39 -5.97
CA TYR A 74 8.58 6.17 -6.41
C TYR A 74 10.09 6.38 -6.54
N MET A 75 10.81 5.27 -6.55
CA MET A 75 12.26 5.27 -6.66
C MET A 75 12.71 4.21 -7.65
N ILE A 76 13.41 4.63 -8.71
CA ILE A 76 13.97 3.72 -9.74
C ILE A 76 15.11 2.92 -9.13
N ASN A 77 15.21 1.66 -9.55
CA ASN A 77 16.24 0.71 -9.12
C ASN A 77 16.38 0.67 -7.59
N ALA A 78 15.26 0.39 -6.90
CA ALA A 78 15.16 0.42 -5.44
C ALA A 78 14.23 -0.65 -4.90
N GLN A 79 14.41 -0.99 -3.63
CA GLN A 79 13.47 -1.80 -2.83
C GLN A 79 12.71 -0.94 -1.83
N GLY A 80 11.68 -1.50 -1.18
CA GLY A 80 10.82 -0.79 -0.24
C GLY A 80 11.60 -0.12 0.91
N GLU A 81 12.63 -0.79 1.41
CA GLU A 81 13.50 -0.27 2.45
C GLU A 81 14.23 1.01 2.04
N ASP A 82 14.61 1.14 0.76
CA ASP A 82 15.30 2.34 0.25
C ASP A 82 14.40 3.58 0.30
N VAL A 83 13.10 3.41 0.05
CA VAL A 83 12.11 4.49 0.13
C VAL A 83 11.94 4.97 1.57
N VAL A 84 11.91 4.04 2.52
CA VAL A 84 11.70 4.34 3.94
C VAL A 84 12.98 4.86 4.61
N ALA A 85 14.15 4.40 4.18
CA ALA A 85 15.44 4.78 4.77
C ALA A 85 15.86 6.23 4.49
N GLY A 86 15.25 6.89 3.49
CA GLY A 86 15.55 8.29 3.16
C GLY A 86 16.99 8.52 2.63
N ILE A 87 17.64 7.48 2.12
CA ILE A 87 19.02 7.56 1.61
C ILE A 87 19.07 8.28 0.25
N ARG A 88 18.02 8.14 -0.54
CA ARG A 88 17.86 8.81 -1.82
C ARG A 88 16.55 9.59 -1.82
N THR A 89 16.48 10.68 -2.60
CA THR A 89 15.24 11.44 -2.78
C THR A 89 14.34 10.70 -3.76
N PRO A 90 13.12 10.31 -3.39
CA PRO A 90 12.16 9.71 -4.31
C PRO A 90 11.66 10.73 -5.34
N HIS A 91 11.16 10.25 -6.46
CA HIS A 91 10.48 11.05 -7.47
C HIS A 91 9.00 11.14 -7.18
N SER A 92 8.37 12.28 -7.50
CA SER A 92 6.90 12.38 -7.49
C SER A 92 6.29 11.37 -8.45
N ILE A 93 5.16 10.77 -8.08
CA ILE A 93 4.44 9.77 -8.89
C ILE A 93 4.06 10.32 -10.28
N GLU A 94 3.89 11.63 -10.44
CA GLU A 94 3.59 12.28 -11.72
C GLU A 94 4.73 12.10 -12.74
N LYS A 95 5.97 12.05 -12.26
CA LYS A 95 7.12 11.84 -13.13
C LYS A 95 7.16 10.43 -13.73
N LEU A 96 6.48 9.47 -13.11
CA LEU A 96 6.37 8.11 -13.63
C LEU A 96 5.69 8.07 -15.01
N GLU A 97 4.80 9.04 -15.31
CA GLU A 97 4.19 9.18 -16.62
C GLU A 97 5.22 9.42 -17.74
N GLN A 98 6.31 10.12 -17.42
CA GLN A 98 7.40 10.37 -18.37
C GLN A 98 8.41 9.21 -18.39
N ASP A 99 8.75 8.66 -17.22
CA ASP A 99 9.78 7.63 -17.09
C ASP A 99 9.28 6.24 -17.56
N MET A 100 7.99 5.90 -17.25
CA MET A 100 7.36 4.61 -17.60
C MET A 100 5.87 4.78 -17.92
N PRO A 101 5.50 5.34 -19.08
CA PRO A 101 4.13 5.77 -19.40
C PRO A 101 3.10 4.63 -19.35
N GLU A 102 3.43 3.44 -19.83
CA GLU A 102 2.51 2.29 -19.81
C GLU A 102 2.21 1.84 -18.36
N VAL A 103 3.25 1.77 -17.54
CA VAL A 103 3.12 1.41 -16.11
C VAL A 103 2.29 2.45 -15.36
N TYR A 104 2.51 3.74 -15.66
CA TYR A 104 1.72 4.82 -15.05
C TYR A 104 0.24 4.68 -15.39
N GLN A 105 -0.10 4.40 -16.66
CA GLN A 105 -1.49 4.17 -17.07
C GLN A 105 -2.12 2.98 -16.37
N ASP A 106 -1.39 1.89 -16.21
CA ASP A 106 -1.88 0.73 -15.49
C ASP A 106 -2.09 1.03 -14.00
N LEU A 107 -1.18 1.78 -13.39
CA LEU A 107 -1.32 2.23 -12.00
C LEU A 107 -2.54 3.16 -11.83
N VAL A 108 -2.81 4.04 -12.80
CA VAL A 108 -4.02 4.88 -12.84
C VAL A 108 -5.29 4.04 -12.87
N LYS A 109 -5.36 3.02 -13.71
CA LYS A 109 -6.50 2.08 -13.75
C LYS A 109 -6.69 1.34 -12.42
N VAL A 110 -5.59 0.93 -11.79
CA VAL A 110 -5.60 0.24 -10.50
C VAL A 110 -6.16 1.14 -9.41
N TYR A 111 -5.65 2.37 -9.24
CA TYR A 111 -6.12 3.23 -8.18
C TYR A 111 -7.60 3.60 -8.33
N GLN A 112 -8.07 3.84 -9.55
CA GLN A 112 -9.49 4.11 -9.83
C GLN A 112 -10.37 2.90 -9.46
N LYS A 113 -9.94 1.69 -9.81
CA LYS A 113 -10.65 0.47 -9.46
C LYS A 113 -10.72 0.26 -7.95
N LEU A 114 -9.63 0.53 -7.23
CA LEU A 114 -9.56 0.38 -5.78
C LEU A 114 -10.46 1.38 -5.06
N GLU A 115 -10.42 2.67 -5.43
CA GLU A 115 -11.26 3.70 -4.84
C GLU A 115 -12.74 3.41 -5.07
N ASN A 116 -13.12 2.99 -6.28
CA ASN A 116 -14.49 2.60 -6.59
C ASN A 116 -14.96 1.36 -5.82
N HIS A 117 -14.06 0.40 -5.61
CA HIS A 117 -14.38 -0.85 -4.90
C HIS A 117 -14.54 -0.62 -3.40
N TYR A 118 -13.57 0.05 -2.78
CA TYR A 118 -13.58 0.29 -1.33
C TYR A 118 -14.43 1.48 -0.92
N LYS A 119 -14.83 2.34 -1.89
CA LYS A 119 -15.59 3.58 -1.62
C LYS A 119 -14.90 4.48 -0.60
N ASP A 120 -13.59 4.45 -0.60
CA ASP A 120 -12.72 5.27 0.26
C ASP A 120 -11.37 5.45 -0.40
N MET A 121 -10.67 6.56 -0.04
CA MET A 121 -9.31 6.76 -0.53
C MET A 121 -8.38 5.64 -0.03
N GLN A 122 -7.51 5.20 -0.92
CA GLN A 122 -6.61 4.09 -0.67
C GLN A 122 -5.15 4.54 -0.64
N ASP A 123 -4.39 3.90 0.20
CA ASP A 123 -2.93 3.89 0.28
C ASP A 123 -2.43 2.62 -0.43
N LEU A 124 -1.52 2.75 -1.35
CA LEU A 124 -1.02 1.68 -2.22
C LEU A 124 0.48 1.49 -2.04
N GLU A 125 0.91 0.26 -1.98
CA GLU A 125 2.32 -0.11 -2.12
C GLU A 125 2.49 -0.92 -3.41
N PHE A 126 3.46 -0.55 -4.24
CA PHE A 126 3.68 -1.20 -5.53
C PHE A 126 5.16 -1.37 -5.84
N THR A 127 5.44 -2.35 -6.69
CA THR A 127 6.76 -2.58 -7.28
C THR A 127 6.62 -2.72 -8.79
N ILE A 128 7.58 -2.21 -9.51
CA ILE A 128 7.73 -2.37 -10.95
C ILE A 128 8.97 -3.22 -11.17
N GLU A 129 8.80 -4.38 -11.77
CA GLU A 129 9.90 -5.27 -12.16
C GLU A 129 9.93 -5.40 -13.68
N ASN A 130 10.99 -4.91 -14.31
CA ASN A 130 11.16 -4.96 -15.77
C ASN A 130 9.93 -4.41 -16.52
N GLN A 131 9.49 -3.20 -16.17
CA GLN A 131 8.31 -2.50 -16.72
C GLN A 131 6.95 -3.18 -16.43
N LYS A 132 6.91 -4.17 -15.58
CA LYS A 132 5.67 -4.82 -15.16
C LYS A 132 5.26 -4.36 -13.76
N LEU A 133 4.03 -3.85 -13.64
CA LEU A 133 3.45 -3.42 -12.38
C LEU A 133 3.00 -4.59 -11.52
N PHE A 134 3.36 -4.55 -10.24
CA PHE A 134 2.85 -5.44 -9.20
C PHE A 134 2.33 -4.61 -8.03
N LEU A 135 1.06 -4.79 -7.71
CA LEU A 135 0.47 -4.22 -6.51
C LEU A 135 0.77 -5.14 -5.33
N LEU A 136 1.42 -4.60 -4.31
CA LEU A 136 1.83 -5.38 -3.12
C LEU A 136 0.79 -5.32 -2.02
N GLN A 137 0.25 -4.13 -1.76
CA GLN A 137 -0.71 -3.89 -0.68
C GLN A 137 -1.60 -2.71 -0.99
N THR A 138 -2.83 -2.76 -0.49
CA THR A 138 -3.73 -1.60 -0.39
C THR A 138 -4.39 -1.57 0.98
N ARG A 139 -4.67 -0.37 1.46
CA ARG A 139 -5.39 -0.13 2.73
C ARG A 139 -6.09 1.22 2.69
N SER A 140 -7.05 1.46 3.60
CA SER A 140 -7.64 2.79 3.79
C SER A 140 -6.54 3.81 4.06
N GLY A 141 -6.50 4.88 3.26
CA GLY A 141 -5.47 5.90 3.33
C GLY A 141 -5.54 6.69 4.64
N LYS A 142 -4.43 6.70 5.39
CA LYS A 142 -4.27 7.61 6.52
C LYS A 142 -4.27 9.04 6.00
N ARG A 143 -5.03 9.93 6.66
CA ARG A 143 -5.25 11.30 6.19
C ARG A 143 -5.45 12.25 7.35
N THR A 144 -5.28 13.55 7.09
CA THR A 144 -5.62 14.60 8.07
C THR A 144 -7.15 14.69 8.25
N THR A 145 -7.60 15.26 9.35
CA THR A 145 -9.05 15.49 9.60
C THR A 145 -9.67 16.36 8.51
N ALA A 146 -8.97 17.41 8.07
CA ALA A 146 -9.43 18.29 7.00
C ALA A 146 -9.58 17.52 5.66
N SER A 147 -8.61 16.69 5.33
CA SER A 147 -8.66 15.82 4.16
C SER A 147 -9.82 14.81 4.26
N ALA A 148 -10.06 14.22 5.43
CA ALA A 148 -11.16 13.26 5.62
C ALA A 148 -12.52 13.89 5.30
N ILE A 149 -12.78 15.10 5.81
CA ILE A 149 -14.02 15.84 5.55
C ILE A 149 -14.16 16.14 4.05
N LYS A 150 -13.11 16.65 3.43
CA LYS A 150 -13.13 16.97 1.99
C LYS A 150 -13.38 15.73 1.14
N VAL A 151 -12.67 14.63 1.40
CA VAL A 151 -12.83 13.35 0.68
C VAL A 151 -14.27 12.84 0.80
N ALA A 152 -14.85 12.85 1.99
CA ALA A 152 -16.23 12.42 2.20
C ALA A 152 -17.24 13.27 1.39
N ILE A 153 -17.09 14.61 1.40
CA ILE A 153 -17.94 15.52 0.63
C ILE A 153 -17.78 15.27 -0.89
N ASP A 154 -16.56 15.17 -1.36
CA ASP A 154 -16.28 14.96 -2.78
C ASP A 154 -16.83 13.61 -3.26
N MET A 155 -16.67 12.53 -2.48
CA MET A 155 -17.20 11.20 -2.82
C MET A 155 -18.74 11.16 -2.85
N VAL A 156 -19.42 11.93 -1.99
CA VAL A 156 -20.89 12.11 -2.09
C VAL A 156 -21.27 12.83 -3.37
N ASN A 157 -20.57 13.91 -3.73
CA ASN A 157 -20.82 14.68 -4.94
C ASN A 157 -20.53 13.87 -6.21
N GLU A 158 -19.58 12.97 -6.16
CA GLU A 158 -19.21 12.02 -7.22
C GLU A 158 -20.20 10.83 -7.32
N GLY A 159 -21.09 10.67 -6.34
CA GLY A 159 -22.03 9.55 -6.28
C GLY A 159 -21.41 8.20 -5.90
N LEU A 160 -20.19 8.23 -5.35
CA LEU A 160 -19.48 7.02 -4.89
C LEU A 160 -20.05 6.50 -3.57
N ILE A 161 -20.46 7.42 -2.67
CA ILE A 161 -21.06 7.12 -1.38
C ILE A 161 -22.29 7.97 -1.15
N SER A 162 -23.19 7.50 -0.28
CA SER A 162 -24.34 8.27 0.17
C SER A 162 -23.95 9.26 1.27
N LYS A 163 -24.80 10.28 1.53
CA LYS A 163 -24.62 11.21 2.66
C LYS A 163 -24.56 10.48 3.99
N ARG A 164 -25.30 9.38 4.15
CA ARG A 164 -25.27 8.57 5.38
C ARG A 164 -23.93 7.85 5.56
N GLU A 165 -23.38 7.27 4.52
CA GLU A 165 -22.06 6.62 4.56
C GLU A 165 -20.95 7.64 4.87
N ALA A 166 -21.07 8.87 4.39
CA ALA A 166 -20.10 9.94 4.65
C ALA A 166 -20.03 10.39 6.12
N LEU A 167 -21.07 10.08 6.94
CA LEU A 167 -21.16 10.45 8.35
C LEU A 167 -20.72 9.33 9.30
N MET A 168 -20.46 8.11 8.79
CA MET A 168 -20.00 6.96 9.55
C MET A 168 -18.48 6.83 9.53
#